data_129079c9f910a36d11e53d6fd3c9e165
#
_entry.id   129079c9f910a36d11e53d6fd3c9e165
#
_cell.length_a   1.000
_cell.length_b   1.000
_cell.length_c   1.000
_cell.angle_alpha   90.00
_cell.angle_beta   90.00
_cell.angle_gamma   90.00
#
_symmetry.space_group_name_H-M   'P 1'
#
loop_
_entity.id
_entity.type
_entity.pdbx_description
1 polymer ?
#
loop_
_entity_poly.entity_id
_entity_poly.type
_entity_poly.pdbx_seq_one_letter_code
_entity_poly.pdbx_strand_id
1 'polypeptide(L)'
;MSGIEFGKTKEGNTVTKYLLKNKNGMEVAVMDLGATIVSVLVPDKNGLKRDVVLGYDTPQEYQEHTCYFGAVIGRNANRIGGAKIVLDDREYPLEKNYNLNNLHS
;
A
#
# COMPACT_ATOMS: atom_id res chain seq x y z
N MET A 1 -4.67 15.62 -11.73
CA MET A 1 -3.84 14.76 -10.87
C MET A 1 -2.43 14.80 -11.44
N SER A 2 -1.44 15.25 -10.70
CA SER A 2 -0.03 15.31 -11.15
C SER A 2 0.72 14.15 -10.53
N GLY A 3 1.39 13.33 -11.37
CA GLY A 3 2.31 12.30 -10.92
C GLY A 3 3.73 12.84 -10.87
N ILE A 4 4.48 12.44 -9.87
CA ILE A 4 5.92 12.73 -9.73
C ILE A 4 6.67 11.42 -9.50
N GLU A 5 7.88 11.31 -10.03
CA GLU A 5 8.72 10.15 -9.76
C GLU A 5 9.01 10.09 -8.24
N PHE A 6 8.71 8.95 -7.62
CA PHE A 6 8.98 8.71 -6.21
C PHE A 6 10.26 7.91 -6.00
N GLY A 7 10.68 7.18 -7.01
CA GLY A 7 11.88 6.35 -7.02
C GLY A 7 11.69 5.11 -7.87
N LYS A 8 12.47 4.07 -7.57
CA LYS A 8 12.42 2.80 -8.31
C LYS A 8 12.23 1.62 -7.35
N THR A 9 11.64 0.55 -7.86
CA THR A 9 11.59 -0.74 -7.17
C THR A 9 12.99 -1.39 -7.15
N LYS A 10 13.15 -2.47 -6.39
CA LYS A 10 14.38 -3.29 -6.40
C LYS A 10 14.73 -3.81 -7.79
N GLU A 11 13.71 -4.08 -8.61
CA GLU A 11 13.84 -4.57 -9.99
C GLU A 11 14.12 -3.43 -10.99
N GLY A 12 14.20 -2.18 -10.52
CA GLY A 12 14.51 -1.00 -11.34
C GLY A 12 13.31 -0.34 -12.02
N ASN A 13 12.07 -0.79 -11.73
CA ASN A 13 10.85 -0.18 -12.28
C ASN A 13 10.58 1.17 -11.60
N THR A 14 10.31 2.19 -12.40
CA THR A 14 9.95 3.52 -11.87
C THR A 14 8.60 3.48 -11.17
N VAL A 15 8.55 4.07 -9.98
CA VAL A 15 7.34 4.24 -9.18
C VAL A 15 6.92 5.70 -9.20
N THR A 16 5.65 5.95 -9.51
CA THR A 16 5.07 7.28 -9.57
C THR A 16 4.19 7.53 -8.35
N LYS A 17 4.36 8.67 -7.72
CA LYS A 17 3.53 9.16 -6.62
C LYS A 17 2.56 10.22 -7.14
N TYR A 18 1.27 10.02 -6.87
CA TYR A 18 0.18 10.90 -7.26
C TYR A 18 -0.33 11.71 -6.06
N LEU A 19 -0.45 13.01 -6.23
CA LEU A 19 -0.95 13.92 -5.20
C LEU A 19 -2.42 14.25 -5.45
N LEU A 20 -3.25 13.95 -4.46
CA LEU A 20 -4.67 14.30 -4.40
C LEU A 20 -4.84 15.42 -3.38
N LYS A 21 -5.49 16.50 -3.76
CA LYS A 21 -5.72 17.66 -2.89
C LYS A 21 -7.18 18.07 -2.90
N ASN A 22 -7.71 18.38 -1.73
CA ASN A 22 -9.03 18.98 -1.64
C ASN A 22 -8.91 20.51 -1.40
N LYS A 23 -10.04 21.21 -1.53
CA LYS A 23 -10.12 22.66 -1.31
C LYS A 23 -9.86 23.09 0.14
N ASN A 24 -9.95 22.17 1.10
CA ASN A 24 -9.79 22.45 2.52
C ASN A 24 -8.34 22.21 3.01
N GLY A 25 -7.40 21.97 2.08
CA GLY A 25 -5.98 21.84 2.40
C GLY A 25 -5.50 20.43 2.77
N MET A 26 -6.38 19.43 2.79
CA MET A 26 -5.97 18.04 2.95
C MET A 26 -5.28 17.54 1.67
N GLU A 27 -4.17 16.83 1.83
CA GLU A 27 -3.43 16.21 0.73
C GLU A 27 -3.19 14.73 1.02
N VAL A 28 -3.38 13.89 0.00
CA VAL A 28 -3.07 12.46 0.07
C VAL A 28 -2.11 12.11 -1.06
N ALA A 29 -1.02 11.44 -0.72
CA ALA A 29 -0.10 10.89 -1.70
C ALA A 29 -0.30 9.39 -1.80
N VAL A 30 -0.48 8.88 -3.03
CA VAL A 30 -0.64 7.46 -3.35
C VAL A 30 0.38 7.10 -4.42
N MET A 31 1.07 5.98 -4.29
CA MET A 31 1.97 5.49 -5.34
C MET A 31 1.33 4.36 -6.16
N ASP A 32 1.80 4.18 -7.39
CA ASP A 32 1.32 3.11 -8.29
C ASP A 32 1.86 1.71 -7.94
N LEU A 33 2.83 1.62 -7.03
CA LEU A 33 3.23 0.35 -6.44
C LEU A 33 2.17 -0.09 -5.41
N GLY A 34 1.25 -0.98 -5.83
CA GLY A 34 0.19 -1.52 -4.97
C GLY A 34 -0.87 -0.50 -4.52
N ALA A 35 -1.01 0.65 -5.18
CA ALA A 35 -1.88 1.75 -4.80
C ALA A 35 -1.67 2.20 -3.33
N THR A 36 -0.44 2.08 -2.83
CA THR A 36 -0.09 2.32 -1.43
C THR A 36 -0.20 3.80 -1.09
N ILE A 37 -0.83 4.10 0.05
CA ILE A 37 -0.86 5.45 0.63
C ILE A 37 0.51 5.76 1.21
N VAL A 38 1.15 6.83 0.71
CA VAL A 38 2.48 7.26 1.15
C VAL A 38 2.37 8.31 2.25
N SER A 39 1.43 9.24 2.14
CA SER A 39 1.19 10.28 3.14
C SER A 39 -0.25 10.77 3.14
N VAL A 40 -0.72 11.21 4.30
CA VAL A 40 -2.00 11.92 4.46
C VAL A 40 -1.74 13.18 5.28
N LEU A 41 -1.65 14.31 4.60
CA LEU A 41 -1.41 15.61 5.22
C LEU A 41 -2.74 16.26 5.60
N VAL A 42 -2.93 16.51 6.88
CA VAL A 42 -4.14 17.12 7.43
C VAL A 42 -3.77 18.44 8.09
N PRO A 43 -4.49 19.55 7.82
CA PRO A 43 -4.30 20.79 8.56
C PRO A 43 -4.68 20.62 10.04
N ASP A 44 -3.80 21.04 10.94
CA ASP A 44 -4.10 21.12 12.36
C ASP A 44 -4.93 22.39 12.68
N LYS A 45 -5.25 22.60 13.94
CA LYS A 45 -6.02 23.78 14.41
C LYS A 45 -5.37 25.13 14.08
N ASN A 46 -4.06 25.16 13.78
CA ASN A 46 -3.30 26.34 13.40
C ASN A 46 -3.09 26.44 11.88
N GLY A 47 -3.65 25.52 11.10
CA GLY A 47 -3.48 25.43 9.65
C GLY A 47 -2.17 24.79 9.20
N LEU A 48 -1.34 24.27 10.12
CA LEU A 48 -0.13 23.54 9.77
C LEU A 48 -0.47 22.12 9.31
N LYS A 49 0.04 21.73 8.16
CA LYS A 49 -0.15 20.37 7.64
C LYS A 49 0.73 19.37 8.40
N ARG A 50 0.12 18.30 8.84
CA ARG A 50 0.78 17.20 9.51
C ARG A 50 0.46 15.89 8.81
N ASP A 51 1.49 15.07 8.60
CA ASP A 51 1.28 13.70 8.14
C ASP A 51 0.74 12.85 9.29
N VAL A 52 -0.38 12.16 9.05
CA VAL A 52 -1.07 11.37 10.06
C VAL A 52 -0.99 9.86 9.78
N VAL A 53 -0.16 9.44 8.83
CA VAL A 53 0.09 8.03 8.53
C VAL A 53 1.56 7.68 8.67
N LEU A 54 1.85 6.44 8.98
CA LEU A 54 3.20 5.90 8.93
C LEU A 54 3.54 5.47 7.50
N GLY A 55 4.78 5.69 7.10
CA GLY A 55 5.26 5.34 5.77
C GLY A 55 6.79 5.33 5.71
N TYR A 56 7.30 5.18 4.50
CA TYR A 56 8.73 5.18 4.18
C TYR A 56 9.03 6.21 3.10
N ASP A 57 10.31 6.52 2.93
CA ASP A 57 10.78 7.56 2.00
C ASP A 57 11.07 7.02 0.60
N THR A 58 11.20 5.70 0.43
CA THR A 58 11.54 5.08 -0.85
C THR A 58 10.66 3.87 -1.15
N PRO A 59 10.41 3.55 -2.44
CA PRO A 59 9.68 2.35 -2.84
C PRO A 59 10.34 1.05 -2.37
N GLN A 60 11.67 1.00 -2.31
CA GLN A 60 12.43 -0.17 -1.84
C GLN A 60 12.09 -0.51 -0.39
N GLU A 61 11.99 0.50 0.49
CA GLU A 61 11.61 0.30 1.89
C GLU A 61 10.22 -0.31 2.03
N TYR A 62 9.25 0.11 1.17
CA TYR A 62 7.93 -0.52 1.13
C TYR A 62 7.97 -1.98 0.69
N GLN A 63 8.92 -2.37 -0.18
CA GLN A 63 9.11 -3.77 -0.58
C GLN A 63 9.82 -4.60 0.49
N GLU A 64 10.70 -3.99 1.30
CA GLU A 64 11.51 -4.67 2.31
C GLU A 64 10.80 -4.91 3.62
N HIS A 65 9.97 -3.97 4.02
CA HIS A 65 9.28 -4.01 5.30
C HIS A 65 7.92 -4.70 5.22
N THR A 66 7.60 -5.49 6.25
CA THR A 66 6.38 -6.31 6.33
C THR A 66 5.27 -5.68 7.16
N CYS A 67 5.38 -4.37 7.48
CA CYS A 67 4.41 -3.67 8.33
C CYS A 67 3.12 -3.28 7.60
N TYR A 68 3.04 -3.44 6.28
CA TYR A 68 1.87 -3.08 5.46
C TYR A 68 1.43 -1.61 5.57
N PHE A 69 2.34 -0.68 5.91
CA PHE A 69 2.02 0.75 5.99
C PHE A 69 1.39 1.26 4.70
N GLY A 70 0.22 1.87 4.83
CA GLY A 70 -0.51 2.44 3.69
C GLY A 70 -1.00 1.44 2.65
N ALA A 71 -0.78 0.14 2.83
CA ALA A 71 -1.10 -0.87 1.84
C ALA A 71 -2.60 -0.99 1.59
N VAL A 72 -2.98 -1.08 0.31
CA VAL A 72 -4.33 -1.47 -0.10
C VAL A 72 -4.40 -3.00 -0.12
N ILE A 73 -5.27 -3.56 0.69
CA ILE A 73 -5.41 -5.00 0.89
C ILE A 73 -6.46 -5.56 -0.08
N GLY A 74 -6.07 -6.55 -0.86
CA GLY A 74 -6.89 -7.25 -1.84
C GLY A 74 -6.05 -8.24 -2.66
N ARG A 75 -6.67 -9.18 -3.38
CA ARG A 75 -8.12 -9.49 -3.47
C ARG A 75 -8.70 -10.10 -2.20
N ASN A 76 -7.90 -10.92 -1.50
CA ASN A 76 -8.29 -11.53 -0.24
C ASN A 76 -7.68 -10.73 0.91
N ALA A 77 -8.40 -10.61 2.01
CA ALA A 77 -7.92 -9.96 3.21
C ALA A 77 -7.77 -10.98 4.35
N ASN A 78 -6.91 -10.65 5.30
CA ASN A 78 -6.64 -11.46 6.48
C ASN A 78 -6.08 -12.85 6.12
N ARG A 79 -6.24 -13.84 6.95
CA ARG A 79 -5.59 -15.16 6.84
C ARG A 79 -6.50 -16.18 6.19
N ILE A 80 -5.93 -16.97 5.27
CA ILE A 80 -6.56 -18.15 4.69
C ILE A 80 -5.73 -19.37 5.09
N GLY A 81 -6.33 -20.21 5.93
CA GLY A 81 -5.68 -21.41 6.44
C GLY A 81 -5.30 -22.39 5.33
N GLY A 82 -4.09 -22.95 5.40
CA GLY A 82 -3.57 -23.88 4.39
C GLY A 82 -3.29 -23.23 3.03
N ALA A 83 -3.40 -21.90 2.89
CA ALA A 83 -3.17 -21.17 1.64
C ALA A 83 -3.93 -21.77 0.44
N LYS A 84 -5.21 -22.10 0.63
CA LYS A 84 -6.09 -22.57 -0.44
C LYS A 84 -7.54 -22.18 -0.18
N ILE A 85 -8.27 -21.97 -1.24
CA ILE A 85 -9.73 -21.79 -1.21
C ILE A 85 -10.40 -22.85 -2.08
N VAL A 86 -11.64 -23.19 -1.73
CA VAL A 86 -12.45 -24.14 -2.51
C VAL A 86 -13.71 -23.41 -2.98
N LEU A 87 -13.92 -23.38 -4.28
CA LEU A 87 -15.12 -22.82 -4.90
C LEU A 87 -15.68 -23.85 -5.91
N ASP A 88 -16.96 -24.17 -5.80
CA ASP A 88 -17.64 -25.13 -6.65
C ASP A 88 -16.86 -26.47 -6.76
N ASP A 89 -16.45 -27.03 -5.60
CA ASP A 89 -15.65 -28.24 -5.46
C ASP A 89 -14.25 -28.20 -6.12
N ARG A 90 -13.83 -27.03 -6.58
CA ARG A 90 -12.49 -26.83 -7.16
C ARG A 90 -11.57 -26.11 -6.20
N GLU A 91 -10.37 -26.69 -5.96
CA GLU A 91 -9.34 -26.06 -5.16
C GLU A 91 -8.53 -25.02 -5.96
N TYR A 92 -8.28 -23.87 -5.34
CA TYR A 92 -7.41 -22.82 -5.84
C TYR A 92 -6.28 -22.58 -4.84
N PRO A 93 -5.05 -22.98 -5.18
CA PRO A 93 -3.90 -22.73 -4.31
C PRO A 93 -3.55 -21.25 -4.30
N LEU A 94 -3.15 -20.76 -3.13
CA LEU A 94 -2.66 -19.39 -2.92
C LEU A 94 -1.20 -19.43 -2.50
N GLU A 95 -0.52 -18.30 -2.60
CA GLU A 95 0.84 -18.17 -2.11
C GLU A 95 0.91 -18.36 -0.58
N LYS A 96 1.87 -19.15 -0.11
CA LYS A 96 2.14 -19.35 1.33
C LYS A 96 3.09 -18.25 1.81
N ASN A 97 2.57 -17.04 1.96
CA ASN A 97 3.33 -15.86 2.38
C ASN A 97 3.33 -15.63 3.90
N TYR A 98 2.65 -16.49 4.67
CA TYR A 98 2.61 -16.45 6.13
C TYR A 98 2.64 -17.88 6.70
N ASN A 99 3.84 -18.42 6.90
CA ASN A 99 4.06 -19.83 7.25
C ASN A 99 3.39 -20.76 6.22
N LEU A 100 2.46 -21.63 6.66
CA LEU A 100 1.68 -22.52 5.78
C LEU A 100 0.38 -21.89 5.25
N ASN A 101 0.14 -20.61 5.55
CA ASN A 101 -1.09 -19.91 5.24
C ASN A 101 -0.85 -18.79 4.23
N ASN A 102 -1.93 -18.24 3.69
CA ASN A 102 -1.91 -16.98 2.96
C ASN A 102 -2.38 -15.84 3.88
N LEU A 103 -1.71 -14.70 3.81
CA LEU A 103 -2.08 -13.47 4.49
C LEU A 103 -2.16 -12.34 3.48
N HIS A 104 -3.31 -11.70 3.40
CA HIS A 104 -3.55 -10.52 2.56
C HIS A 104 -3.30 -10.75 1.05
N SER A 105 -3.40 -11.97 0.62
CA SER A 105 -3.24 -12.37 -0.77
C SER A 105 -1.80 -12.41 -1.23
#